data_274aba51865ca12519935f94a81beadf
#
_entry.id   274aba51865ca12519935f94a81beadf
#
_cell.length_a   1.000
_cell.length_b   1.000
_cell.length_c   1.000
_cell.angle_alpha   90.00
_cell.angle_beta   90.00
_cell.angle_gamma   90.00
#
_symmetry.space_group_name_H-M   'P 1'
#
loop_
_entity.id
_entity.type
_entity.pdbx_description
1 polymer ?
#
loop_
_entity_poly.entity_id
_entity_poly.type
_entity_poly.pdbx_seq_one_letter_code
_entity_poly.pdbx_strand_id
1 'polypeptide(L)'
;MSRDELRREWKRKARNVRAFSGASSGRREVDFRLPASTECASLYPEMRFLFSFAAFARKGEIGMDGTELARVIRLAERYNVIPVVRRLIADTETPIRVFRHLCRERRAFLLESAEGGLKWARYSYIGTDPFLVMRYKNGTVTWEEGGRTETFAAGDPIGLLRGRMRGFRSPELEGLPPFTGGAIGYFGYDLLHEYEKKLPRHRVDDLDMDDMQFMLCDKIIAFDHYRHQVLVIGNVRVRDGATEGEVRAAYRRTCEELDRLIARIRGPLPDDEPLAESPAADAGLGEIRSNMTRERYMSVVERAREYIRAGDIFQVVLSQRFHIETNVDPLHVYRMLRTANPSPYLYYLKLDDEIIVGASPELLVKVEGDRVDTRPIAGTRPRGRTPEEDEALERELLADEKERAEHLMLVDLGRNDLGRVCEYGTVQCDSFMEIERYSHVMHIVSNVTGRLRPDLHGFDALLSCLPAGTVSGAPKLRAMEIIAELEDHKRGPYAGAIGYLGFTGNLNTCITIRTIVFKGGKAFVQAGAGIVWDSVPEREYEETVNKAMGPLKAIRAAEAAFAPAKAEHCATVGDRRPNLDYG
;
A
#
# COMPACT_ATOMS: atom_id res chain seq x y z
N MET A 1 40.88 3.19 24.18
CA MET A 1 41.38 2.02 23.38
C MET A 1 41.11 2.28 21.90
N SER A 2 42.14 2.17 21.05
CA SER A 2 41.96 2.37 19.60
C SER A 2 41.23 1.19 18.96
N ARG A 3 40.61 1.40 17.77
CA ARG A 3 39.95 0.35 16.98
C ARG A 3 40.84 -0.87 16.72
N ASP A 4 42.15 -0.65 16.63
CA ASP A 4 43.12 -1.72 16.37
C ASP A 4 43.49 -2.50 17.63
N GLU A 5 43.44 -1.91 18.81
CA GLU A 5 43.62 -2.64 20.08
C GLU A 5 42.45 -3.57 20.38
N LEU A 6 41.21 -3.11 20.11
CA LEU A 6 40.01 -3.92 20.22
C LEU A 6 40.02 -5.12 19.26
N ARG A 7 40.50 -4.91 18.02
CA ARG A 7 40.62 -5.98 17.01
C ARG A 7 41.66 -7.04 17.39
N ARG A 8 42.76 -6.62 18.05
CA ARG A 8 43.81 -7.57 18.52
C ARG A 8 43.33 -8.36 19.73
N GLU A 9 42.65 -7.77 20.65
CA GLU A 9 42.09 -8.44 21.82
C GLU A 9 40.98 -9.42 21.44
N TRP A 10 40.13 -9.07 20.46
CA TRP A 10 39.12 -9.98 19.92
C TRP A 10 39.71 -11.19 19.24
N LYS A 11 40.78 -11.03 18.42
CA LYS A 11 41.47 -12.14 17.77
C LYS A 11 42.18 -13.06 18.79
N ARG A 12 42.61 -12.53 19.94
CA ARG A 12 43.20 -13.31 21.04
C ARG A 12 42.16 -14.15 21.77
N LYS A 13 40.98 -13.57 22.05
CA LYS A 13 39.85 -14.29 22.71
C LYS A 13 39.20 -15.32 21.79
N ALA A 14 39.09 -15.06 20.49
CA ALA A 14 38.58 -16.03 19.52
C ALA A 14 39.49 -17.24 19.29
N ARG A 15 40.81 -17.11 19.45
CA ARG A 15 41.74 -18.26 19.41
C ARG A 15 41.61 -19.18 20.62
N ASN A 16 41.35 -18.65 21.80
CA ASN A 16 41.16 -19.46 23.01
C ASN A 16 39.85 -20.27 22.99
N VAL A 17 38.80 -19.80 22.27
CA VAL A 17 37.58 -20.58 22.09
C VAL A 17 37.74 -21.77 21.13
N ARG A 18 38.65 -21.68 20.14
CA ARG A 18 38.95 -22.81 19.23
C ARG A 18 39.83 -23.91 19.84
N ALA A 19 40.57 -23.60 20.91
CA ALA A 19 41.40 -24.59 21.61
C ALA A 19 40.60 -25.53 22.54
N PHE A 20 39.34 -25.25 22.80
CA PHE A 20 38.44 -26.04 23.67
C PHE A 20 37.47 -26.96 22.91
N SER A 21 37.50 -27.02 21.59
CA SER A 21 36.58 -27.86 20.81
C SER A 21 37.17 -29.15 20.26
N GLY A 22 38.27 -29.61 20.82
CA GLY A 22 38.93 -30.85 20.39
C GLY A 22 39.22 -31.78 21.57
N ALA A 23 38.20 -32.54 22.06
CA ALA A 23 38.38 -33.86 22.68
C ALA A 23 37.04 -34.48 23.12
N SER A 24 36.70 -35.59 22.49
CA SER A 24 36.01 -36.82 22.96
C SER A 24 34.86 -36.74 23.99
N SER A 25 33.72 -37.29 23.55
CA SER A 25 32.75 -38.14 24.28
C SER A 25 32.76 -38.10 25.82
N GLY A 26 31.72 -37.56 26.42
CA GLY A 26 31.43 -37.72 27.84
C GLY A 26 30.43 -36.71 28.36
N ARG A 27 29.20 -37.15 28.64
CA ARG A 27 28.14 -36.33 29.27
C ARG A 27 28.60 -35.80 30.63
N ARG A 28 28.67 -34.47 30.78
CA ARG A 28 28.50 -33.76 32.05
C ARG A 28 27.85 -32.42 31.74
N GLU A 29 26.66 -32.21 32.30
CA GLU A 29 26.00 -30.88 32.37
C GLU A 29 26.91 -29.96 33.19
N VAL A 30 27.27 -28.84 32.58
CA VAL A 30 27.91 -27.71 33.29
C VAL A 30 26.89 -26.56 33.31
N ASP A 31 26.37 -26.34 34.50
CA ASP A 31 25.41 -25.26 34.83
C ASP A 31 26.15 -23.90 34.80
N PHE A 32 25.97 -23.12 33.74
CA PHE A 32 26.50 -21.78 33.61
C PHE A 32 25.43 -20.78 34.12
N ARG A 33 25.48 -20.43 35.40
CA ARG A 33 24.78 -19.28 35.94
C ARG A 33 25.58 -18.01 35.59
N LEU A 34 25.01 -17.17 34.70
CA LEU A 34 25.47 -15.79 34.46
C LEU A 34 24.72 -14.83 35.40
N PRO A 35 25.40 -13.81 35.98
CA PRO A 35 24.76 -12.84 36.84
C PRO A 35 23.86 -11.91 36.00
N ALA A 36 22.64 -11.71 36.48
CA ALA A 36 21.71 -10.73 35.97
C ALA A 36 22.18 -9.34 36.39
N SER A 37 22.76 -8.56 35.47
CA SER A 37 22.88 -7.13 35.64
C SER A 37 22.43 -6.42 34.36
N THR A 38 21.44 -5.57 34.57
CA THR A 38 20.71 -4.77 33.59
C THR A 38 21.51 -3.62 32.98
N GLU A 39 22.78 -3.48 33.28
CA GLU A 39 23.60 -2.31 32.90
C GLU A 39 24.39 -2.46 31.58
N CYS A 40 24.47 -3.67 31.00
CA CYS A 40 25.20 -3.86 29.72
C CYS A 40 24.35 -3.63 28.46
N ALA A 41 23.04 -3.38 28.59
CA ALA A 41 22.13 -3.30 27.45
C ALA A 41 22.10 -1.94 26.76
N SER A 42 22.70 -0.91 27.37
CA SER A 42 22.66 0.47 26.84
C SER A 42 23.86 0.89 26.01
N LEU A 43 24.93 0.09 25.97
CA LEU A 43 26.20 0.49 25.35
C LEU A 43 26.46 -0.05 23.94
N TYR A 44 25.76 -1.09 23.49
CA TYR A 44 25.99 -1.66 22.16
C TYR A 44 24.69 -2.20 21.53
N PRO A 45 24.03 -1.44 20.62
CA PRO A 45 22.84 -1.92 19.89
C PRO A 45 23.10 -3.16 19.04
N GLU A 46 24.33 -3.32 18.55
CA GLU A 46 24.72 -4.44 17.67
C GLU A 46 24.85 -5.79 18.40
N MET A 47 25.04 -5.79 19.70
CA MET A 47 25.11 -7.04 20.49
C MET A 47 23.74 -7.66 20.80
N ARG A 48 22.65 -6.90 20.70
CA ARG A 48 21.28 -7.46 20.76
C ARG A 48 21.01 -8.44 19.61
N PHE A 49 21.65 -8.24 18.45
CA PHE A 49 21.50 -9.11 17.28
C PHE A 49 22.11 -10.50 17.48
N LEU A 50 23.27 -10.61 18.12
CA LEU A 50 23.97 -11.91 18.30
C LEU A 50 23.33 -12.78 19.39
N PHE A 51 22.77 -12.18 20.45
CA PHE A 51 22.04 -12.93 21.48
C PHE A 51 20.66 -13.39 21.00
N SER A 52 20.00 -12.64 20.11
CA SER A 52 18.78 -13.07 19.43
C SER A 52 19.02 -14.28 18.53
N PHE A 53 20.17 -14.32 17.83
CA PHE A 53 20.50 -15.43 16.92
C PHE A 53 20.79 -16.74 17.67
N ALA A 54 21.45 -16.70 18.84
CA ALA A 54 21.74 -17.89 19.63
C ALA A 54 20.49 -18.43 20.37
N ALA A 55 19.57 -17.56 20.75
CA ALA A 55 18.27 -17.96 21.30
C ALA A 55 17.34 -18.51 20.20
N PHE A 56 17.46 -18.01 18.96
CA PHE A 56 16.70 -18.45 17.80
C PHE A 56 17.16 -19.80 17.26
N ALA A 57 18.47 -20.08 17.26
CA ALA A 57 19.02 -21.37 16.82
C ALA A 57 18.66 -22.55 17.75
N ARG A 58 18.35 -22.29 19.03
CA ARG A 58 17.87 -23.32 19.97
C ARG A 58 16.37 -23.56 19.96
N LYS A 59 15.57 -22.67 19.31
CA LYS A 59 14.11 -22.82 19.14
C LYS A 59 13.70 -23.27 17.74
N GLY A 60 14.64 -23.57 16.86
CA GLY A 60 14.43 -23.99 15.48
C GLY A 60 14.10 -25.48 15.30
N GLU A 61 13.75 -26.20 16.33
CA GLU A 61 13.08 -27.49 16.17
C GLU A 61 11.58 -27.26 16.09
N ILE A 62 11.04 -27.56 14.91
CA ILE A 62 9.61 -27.66 14.59
C ILE A 62 8.98 -28.63 15.62
N GLY A 63 8.57 -28.08 16.74
CA GLY A 63 7.82 -28.79 17.76
C GLY A 63 6.35 -28.83 17.37
N MET A 64 5.99 -29.94 16.81
CA MET A 64 4.68 -30.58 16.66
C MET A 64 3.46 -29.86 17.27
N ASP A 65 2.38 -29.85 16.52
CA ASP A 65 0.97 -29.44 16.71
C ASP A 65 0.45 -29.13 18.15
N GLY A 66 0.96 -29.77 19.17
CA GLY A 66 0.50 -29.60 20.56
C GLY A 66 0.85 -28.25 21.21
N THR A 67 1.99 -27.65 20.87
CA THR A 67 2.45 -26.38 21.46
C THR A 67 1.78 -25.17 20.85
N GLU A 68 1.52 -25.17 19.53
CA GLU A 68 0.82 -24.08 18.83
C GLU A 68 -0.65 -24.04 19.25
N LEU A 69 -1.34 -25.18 19.26
CA LEU A 69 -2.71 -25.31 19.71
C LEU A 69 -2.87 -24.87 21.18
N ALA A 70 -1.97 -25.27 22.08
CA ALA A 70 -2.00 -24.84 23.49
C ALA A 70 -1.82 -23.31 23.63
N ARG A 71 -1.00 -22.70 22.76
CA ARG A 71 -0.87 -21.24 22.68
C ARG A 71 -2.17 -20.59 22.21
N VAL A 72 -2.80 -21.12 21.17
CA VAL A 72 -4.08 -20.61 20.64
C VAL A 72 -5.16 -20.68 21.71
N ILE A 73 -5.29 -21.79 22.44
CA ILE A 73 -6.27 -21.96 23.53
C ILE A 73 -6.05 -20.89 24.62
N ARG A 74 -4.83 -20.66 25.07
CA ARG A 74 -4.53 -19.60 26.06
C ARG A 74 -4.85 -18.21 25.56
N LEU A 75 -4.54 -17.91 24.28
CA LEU A 75 -4.83 -16.62 23.71
C LEU A 75 -6.32 -16.39 23.52
N ALA A 76 -7.10 -17.45 23.30
CA ALA A 76 -8.56 -17.38 23.16
C ALA A 76 -9.28 -16.92 24.42
N GLU A 77 -8.64 -16.93 25.60
CA GLU A 77 -9.18 -16.35 26.84
C GLU A 77 -9.31 -14.81 26.75
N ARG A 78 -8.50 -14.15 25.91
CA ARG A 78 -8.43 -12.69 25.80
C ARG A 78 -8.72 -12.16 24.41
N TYR A 79 -8.46 -12.95 23.38
CA TYR A 79 -8.54 -12.57 21.97
C TYR A 79 -9.52 -13.49 21.24
N ASN A 80 -10.21 -12.96 20.26
CA ASN A 80 -11.15 -13.73 19.43
C ASN A 80 -10.69 -13.90 17.98
N VAL A 81 -9.51 -13.32 17.64
CA VAL A 81 -8.83 -13.48 16.35
C VAL A 81 -7.36 -13.76 16.63
N ILE A 82 -6.93 -15.01 16.44
CA ILE A 82 -5.59 -15.46 16.84
C ILE A 82 -4.82 -15.93 15.60
N PRO A 83 -3.70 -15.27 15.24
CA PRO A 83 -2.94 -15.64 14.06
C PRO A 83 -2.15 -16.95 14.26
N VAL A 84 -2.25 -17.82 13.27
CA VAL A 84 -1.48 -19.07 13.07
C VAL A 84 -0.68 -18.91 11.79
N VAL A 85 0.55 -19.37 11.76
CA VAL A 85 1.48 -19.06 10.67
C VAL A 85 2.20 -20.29 10.16
N ARG A 86 2.25 -20.43 8.83
CA ARG A 86 3.16 -21.35 8.13
C ARG A 86 4.25 -20.51 7.46
N ARG A 87 5.51 -20.82 7.78
CA ARG A 87 6.68 -20.16 7.19
C ARG A 87 7.24 -21.00 6.07
N LEU A 88 7.38 -20.39 4.88
CA LEU A 88 7.94 -21.05 3.70
C LEU A 88 9.22 -20.30 3.30
N ILE A 89 10.23 -21.02 2.84
CA ILE A 89 11.38 -20.43 2.16
C ILE A 89 10.89 -19.98 0.77
N ALA A 90 11.20 -18.76 0.38
CA ALA A 90 10.67 -18.16 -0.83
C ALA A 90 11.75 -17.44 -1.66
N ASP A 91 12.93 -17.99 -1.73
CA ASP A 91 14.07 -17.51 -2.52
C ASP A 91 13.84 -17.64 -4.04
N THR A 92 12.92 -18.53 -4.45
CA THR A 92 12.52 -18.75 -5.86
C THR A 92 11.14 -18.20 -6.21
N GLU A 93 10.44 -17.59 -5.25
CA GLU A 93 9.08 -17.10 -5.45
C GLU A 93 9.01 -15.56 -5.45
N THR A 94 8.06 -15.00 -6.22
CA THR A 94 7.78 -13.57 -6.22
C THR A 94 6.32 -13.30 -5.85
N PRO A 95 5.99 -12.12 -5.29
CA PRO A 95 4.61 -11.74 -5.02
C PRO A 95 3.70 -11.87 -6.25
N ILE A 96 4.17 -11.46 -7.43
CA ILE A 96 3.42 -11.59 -8.69
C ILE A 96 3.14 -13.05 -9.03
N ARG A 97 4.14 -13.94 -8.92
CA ARG A 97 3.95 -15.37 -9.21
C ARG A 97 2.88 -15.98 -8.29
N VAL A 98 2.98 -15.73 -6.98
CA VAL A 98 1.99 -16.22 -6.01
C VAL A 98 0.62 -15.59 -6.28
N PHE A 99 0.55 -14.29 -6.58
CA PHE A 99 -0.72 -13.62 -6.88
C PHE A 99 -1.41 -14.19 -8.13
N ARG A 100 -0.67 -14.60 -9.17
CA ARG A 100 -1.23 -15.25 -10.37
C ARG A 100 -2.03 -16.51 -10.06
N HIS A 101 -1.72 -17.25 -8.99
CA HIS A 101 -2.54 -18.39 -8.56
C HIS A 101 -3.90 -17.96 -7.96
N LEU A 102 -4.02 -16.70 -7.52
CA LEU A 102 -5.13 -16.20 -6.72
C LEU A 102 -5.96 -15.11 -7.44
N CYS A 103 -5.38 -14.40 -8.41
CA CYS A 103 -6.03 -13.26 -9.10
C CYS A 103 -7.27 -13.62 -9.91
N ARG A 104 -7.51 -14.91 -10.18
CA ARG A 104 -8.74 -15.39 -10.85
C ARG A 104 -9.97 -15.37 -9.94
N GLU A 105 -9.76 -15.31 -8.63
CA GLU A 105 -10.88 -15.16 -7.69
C GLU A 105 -11.65 -13.87 -7.96
N ARG A 106 -12.92 -13.87 -7.56
CA ARG A 106 -13.80 -12.70 -7.72
C ARG A 106 -13.24 -11.46 -7.00
N ARG A 107 -12.60 -11.69 -5.87
CA ARG A 107 -12.02 -10.65 -5.02
C ARG A 107 -10.63 -11.06 -4.55
N ALA A 108 -9.65 -10.21 -4.81
CA ALA A 108 -8.27 -10.44 -4.42
C ALA A 108 -7.52 -9.10 -4.33
N PHE A 109 -6.43 -9.09 -3.59
CA PHE A 109 -5.56 -7.92 -3.53
C PHE A 109 -4.09 -8.30 -3.49
N LEU A 110 -3.27 -7.39 -3.99
CA LEU A 110 -1.82 -7.37 -3.82
C LEU A 110 -1.41 -5.97 -3.39
N LEU A 111 -0.69 -5.86 -2.28
CA LEU A 111 -0.09 -4.64 -1.80
C LEU A 111 1.42 -4.84 -1.73
N GLU A 112 2.18 -3.94 -2.35
CA GLU A 112 3.64 -3.97 -2.36
C GLU A 112 4.21 -2.59 -2.03
N SER A 113 5.50 -2.55 -1.69
CA SER A 113 6.28 -1.34 -1.59
C SER A 113 7.59 -1.56 -2.34
N ALA A 114 7.94 -0.68 -3.27
CA ALA A 114 9.13 -0.81 -4.11
C ALA A 114 10.22 0.21 -3.77
N GLU A 115 9.93 1.25 -3.01
CA GLU A 115 10.85 2.34 -2.68
C GLU A 115 10.96 2.59 -1.17
N GLY A 116 12.03 3.25 -0.73
CA GLY A 116 12.23 3.64 0.67
C GLY A 116 13.16 2.74 1.48
N GLY A 117 13.86 1.80 0.82
CA GLY A 117 14.81 0.88 1.49
C GLY A 117 14.12 -0.12 2.41
N LEU A 118 14.91 -0.89 3.17
CA LEU A 118 14.44 -1.97 4.05
C LEU A 118 13.42 -1.55 5.12
N LYS A 119 13.36 -0.24 5.44
CA LYS A 119 12.45 0.28 6.47
C LYS A 119 11.00 0.36 6.00
N TRP A 120 10.76 0.62 4.71
CA TRP A 120 9.43 0.82 4.13
C TRP A 120 8.99 -0.34 3.23
N ALA A 121 9.92 -0.92 2.46
CA ALA A 121 9.66 -1.96 1.46
C ALA A 121 9.84 -3.39 1.99
N ARG A 122 9.65 -3.62 3.30
CA ARG A 122 9.93 -4.94 3.88
C ARG A 122 8.90 -6.00 3.51
N TYR A 123 7.62 -5.63 3.42
CA TYR A 123 6.55 -6.60 3.24
C TYR A 123 5.72 -6.34 1.99
N SER A 124 5.35 -7.43 1.29
CA SER A 124 4.24 -7.45 0.34
C SER A 124 3.12 -8.34 0.89
N TYR A 125 1.87 -7.94 0.65
CA TYR A 125 0.70 -8.64 1.16
C TYR A 125 -0.21 -9.09 0.03
N ILE A 126 -0.69 -10.33 0.10
CA ILE A 126 -1.65 -10.90 -0.83
C ILE A 126 -2.80 -11.50 -0.03
N GLY A 127 -4.01 -11.32 -0.50
CA GLY A 127 -5.19 -11.97 0.06
C GLY A 127 -6.28 -12.18 -0.97
N THR A 128 -7.16 -13.12 -0.65
CA THR A 128 -8.32 -13.50 -1.44
C THR A 128 -9.40 -14.08 -0.51
N ASP A 129 -10.56 -14.37 -1.06
CA ASP A 129 -11.67 -15.00 -0.33
C ASP A 129 -12.01 -14.29 0.98
N PRO A 130 -12.38 -13.00 0.93
CA PRO A 130 -12.78 -12.26 2.12
C PRO A 130 -13.99 -12.94 2.77
N PHE A 131 -13.97 -13.06 4.09
CA PHE A 131 -15.12 -13.64 4.81
C PHE A 131 -16.28 -12.66 4.94
N LEU A 132 -16.01 -11.36 4.72
CA LEU A 132 -17.00 -10.29 4.72
C LEU A 132 -16.58 -9.22 3.73
N VAL A 133 -17.56 -8.67 3.00
CA VAL A 133 -17.40 -7.50 2.15
C VAL A 133 -18.42 -6.46 2.54
N MET A 134 -17.97 -5.22 2.71
CA MET A 134 -18.80 -4.06 2.93
C MET A 134 -18.67 -3.09 1.76
N ARG A 135 -19.80 -2.70 1.18
CA ARG A 135 -19.90 -1.65 0.17
C ARG A 135 -20.82 -0.54 0.64
N TYR A 136 -20.51 0.67 0.28
CA TYR A 136 -21.33 1.83 0.58
C TYR A 136 -21.45 2.73 -0.65
N LYS A 137 -22.68 3.08 -0.98
CA LYS A 137 -23.00 4.00 -2.07
C LYS A 137 -24.23 4.81 -1.76
N ASN A 138 -24.12 6.14 -1.84
CA ASN A 138 -25.26 7.07 -1.76
C ASN A 138 -26.22 6.80 -0.57
N GLY A 139 -25.69 6.63 0.63
CA GLY A 139 -26.50 6.40 1.83
C GLY A 139 -26.90 4.95 2.08
N THR A 140 -26.47 4.01 1.24
CA THR A 140 -26.84 2.59 1.33
C THR A 140 -25.60 1.72 1.55
N VAL A 141 -25.65 0.87 2.57
CA VAL A 141 -24.67 -0.18 2.85
C VAL A 141 -25.13 -1.49 2.25
N THR A 142 -24.24 -2.19 1.57
CA THR A 142 -24.38 -3.60 1.22
C THR A 142 -23.33 -4.40 1.99
N TRP A 143 -23.79 -5.43 2.69
CA TRP A 143 -23.01 -6.28 3.57
C TRP A 143 -23.10 -7.73 3.12
N GLU A 144 -21.98 -8.34 2.75
CA GLU A 144 -21.91 -9.73 2.31
C GLU A 144 -21.09 -10.55 3.30
N GLU A 145 -21.71 -11.49 4.01
CA GLU A 145 -21.05 -12.38 4.96
C GLU A 145 -21.65 -13.78 4.91
N GLY A 146 -20.81 -14.81 4.79
CA GLY A 146 -21.26 -16.21 4.83
C GLY A 146 -22.26 -16.59 3.72
N GLY A 147 -22.17 -15.98 2.55
CA GLY A 147 -23.06 -16.18 1.41
C GLY A 147 -24.41 -15.47 1.53
N ARG A 148 -24.60 -14.63 2.54
CA ARG A 148 -25.78 -13.77 2.71
C ARG A 148 -25.44 -12.35 2.34
N THR A 149 -26.36 -11.66 1.70
CA THR A 149 -26.25 -10.25 1.35
C THR A 149 -27.38 -9.49 2.05
N GLU A 150 -27.01 -8.47 2.81
CA GLU A 150 -27.94 -7.55 3.47
C GLU A 150 -27.71 -6.14 2.94
N THR A 151 -28.78 -5.40 2.71
CA THR A 151 -28.72 -4.02 2.24
C THR A 151 -29.61 -3.16 3.12
N PHE A 152 -29.05 -2.04 3.63
CA PHE A 152 -29.77 -1.12 4.51
C PHE A 152 -29.23 0.31 4.40
N ALA A 153 -30.06 1.30 4.77
CA ALA A 153 -29.66 2.68 4.80
C ALA A 153 -28.77 2.98 6.00
N ALA A 154 -27.70 3.76 5.80
CA ALA A 154 -26.80 4.20 6.86
C ALA A 154 -26.16 5.56 6.52
N GLY A 155 -26.08 6.43 7.51
CA GLY A 155 -25.46 7.76 7.37
C GLY A 155 -24.02 7.84 7.93
N ASP A 156 -23.49 6.76 8.50
CA ASP A 156 -22.10 6.68 9.03
C ASP A 156 -21.46 5.34 8.64
N PRO A 157 -21.04 5.18 7.39
CA PRO A 157 -20.46 3.94 6.90
C PRO A 157 -19.11 3.61 7.55
N ILE A 158 -18.28 4.62 7.87
CA ILE A 158 -17.00 4.41 8.57
C ILE A 158 -17.26 3.97 10.02
N GLY A 159 -18.27 4.55 10.68
CA GLY A 159 -18.68 4.12 12.01
C GLY A 159 -19.14 2.67 12.06
N LEU A 160 -19.86 2.20 11.02
CA LEU A 160 -20.26 0.79 10.90
C LEU A 160 -19.04 -0.13 10.72
N LEU A 161 -18.12 0.20 9.82
CA LEU A 161 -16.90 -0.58 9.64
C LEU A 161 -16.05 -0.57 10.92
N ARG A 162 -15.90 0.59 11.58
CA ARG A 162 -15.22 0.74 12.87
C ARG A 162 -15.86 -0.14 13.94
N GLY A 163 -17.19 -0.12 14.05
CA GLY A 163 -17.94 -0.96 15.01
C GLY A 163 -17.65 -2.44 14.78
N ARG A 164 -17.61 -2.88 13.52
CA ARG A 164 -17.27 -4.26 13.19
C ARG A 164 -15.82 -4.60 13.52
N MET A 165 -14.87 -3.73 13.20
CA MET A 165 -13.45 -3.93 13.46
C MET A 165 -13.13 -3.95 14.97
N ARG A 166 -13.80 -3.12 15.78
CA ARG A 166 -13.66 -3.15 17.25
C ARG A 166 -14.10 -4.47 17.89
N GLY A 167 -14.97 -5.23 17.21
CA GLY A 167 -15.37 -6.57 17.63
C GLY A 167 -14.25 -7.61 17.50
N PHE A 168 -13.21 -7.34 16.72
CA PHE A 168 -12.06 -8.21 16.56
C PHE A 168 -10.91 -7.79 17.47
N ARG A 169 -10.44 -8.74 18.28
CA ARG A 169 -9.29 -8.54 19.16
C ARG A 169 -8.21 -9.55 18.81
N SER A 170 -7.09 -9.08 18.31
CA SER A 170 -5.94 -9.89 17.90
C SER A 170 -4.68 -9.51 18.67
N PRO A 171 -3.86 -10.48 19.12
CA PRO A 171 -2.60 -10.19 19.75
C PRO A 171 -1.55 -9.70 18.75
N GLU A 172 -0.74 -8.75 19.15
CA GLU A 172 0.53 -8.50 18.46
C GLU A 172 1.53 -9.60 18.87
N LEU A 173 2.06 -10.30 17.87
CA LEU A 173 3.00 -11.38 18.08
C LEU A 173 4.35 -11.03 17.45
N GLU A 174 5.42 -11.17 18.24
CA GLU A 174 6.78 -10.92 17.76
C GLU A 174 7.13 -11.77 16.52
N GLY A 175 7.75 -11.16 15.54
CA GLY A 175 8.16 -11.81 14.30
C GLY A 175 7.05 -11.98 13.26
N LEU A 176 5.87 -11.40 13.48
CA LEU A 176 4.83 -11.23 12.47
C LEU A 176 4.88 -9.84 11.85
N PRO A 177 4.38 -9.69 10.61
CA PRO A 177 4.24 -8.38 9.99
C PRO A 177 3.17 -7.53 10.70
N PRO A 178 3.17 -6.20 10.54
CA PRO A 178 2.18 -5.31 11.14
C PRO A 178 0.75 -5.57 10.65
N PHE A 179 0.59 -6.25 9.51
CA PHE A 179 -0.69 -6.67 8.97
C PHE A 179 -0.76 -8.21 8.90
N THR A 180 -1.59 -8.81 9.72
CA THR A 180 -1.82 -10.26 9.79
C THR A 180 -3.21 -10.66 9.34
N GLY A 181 -4.06 -9.71 9.00
CA GLY A 181 -5.44 -9.82 8.59
C GLY A 181 -6.24 -8.60 9.03
N GLY A 182 -7.39 -8.38 8.41
CA GLY A 182 -8.22 -7.20 8.67
C GLY A 182 -8.97 -6.75 7.43
N ALA A 183 -9.36 -5.48 7.42
CA ALA A 183 -10.08 -4.82 6.34
C ALA A 183 -9.10 -4.21 5.34
N ILE A 184 -9.31 -4.43 4.04
CA ILE A 184 -8.55 -3.86 2.93
C ILE A 184 -9.53 -3.30 1.92
N GLY A 185 -9.26 -2.10 1.40
CA GLY A 185 -10.14 -1.48 0.44
C GLY A 185 -9.82 -0.02 0.21
N TYR A 186 -10.84 0.73 -0.18
CA TYR A 186 -10.70 2.15 -0.45
C TYR A 186 -11.83 2.98 0.15
N PHE A 187 -11.52 4.23 0.43
CA PHE A 187 -12.44 5.32 0.71
C PHE A 187 -12.39 6.28 -0.48
N GLY A 188 -13.51 6.48 -1.15
CA GLY A 188 -13.63 7.48 -2.20
C GLY A 188 -13.63 8.89 -1.64
N TYR A 189 -13.25 9.87 -2.48
CA TYR A 189 -13.30 11.29 -2.14
C TYR A 189 -14.72 11.73 -1.76
N ASP A 190 -15.71 11.27 -2.52
CA ASP A 190 -17.11 11.68 -2.38
C ASP A 190 -17.78 11.15 -1.09
N LEU A 191 -17.16 10.19 -0.40
CA LEU A 191 -17.62 9.73 0.91
C LEU A 191 -17.72 10.85 1.96
N LEU A 192 -16.90 11.90 1.81
CA LEU A 192 -16.87 13.04 2.74
C LEU A 192 -18.18 13.82 2.78
N HIS A 193 -19.02 13.75 1.76
CA HIS A 193 -20.36 14.35 1.78
C HIS A 193 -21.29 13.75 2.86
N GLU A 194 -20.97 12.56 3.38
CA GLU A 194 -21.72 11.97 4.48
C GLU A 194 -21.35 12.59 5.83
N TYR A 195 -20.14 13.09 5.96
CA TYR A 195 -19.59 13.69 7.19
C TYR A 195 -19.66 15.21 7.19
N GLU A 196 -19.49 15.82 6.02
CA GLU A 196 -19.52 17.28 5.82
C GLU A 196 -20.80 17.67 5.04
N LYS A 197 -21.92 17.77 5.75
CA LYS A 197 -23.26 18.02 5.17
C LYS A 197 -23.38 19.31 4.36
N LYS A 198 -22.47 20.26 4.53
CA LYS A 198 -22.45 21.53 3.78
C LYS A 198 -21.80 21.41 2.41
N LEU A 199 -21.04 20.36 2.15
CA LEU A 199 -20.38 20.18 0.87
C LEU A 199 -21.41 19.90 -0.23
N PRO A 200 -21.38 20.65 -1.36
CA PRO A 200 -22.21 20.36 -2.52
C PRO A 200 -21.82 19.02 -3.13
N ARG A 201 -22.81 18.26 -3.61
CA ARG A 201 -22.54 16.99 -4.31
C ARG A 201 -22.25 17.27 -5.79
N HIS A 202 -21.33 16.52 -6.36
CA HIS A 202 -21.07 16.55 -7.80
C HIS A 202 -22.31 16.11 -8.59
N ARG A 203 -22.45 16.65 -9.83
CA ARG A 203 -23.66 16.48 -10.65
C ARG A 203 -23.70 15.14 -11.39
N VAL A 204 -22.53 14.62 -11.76
CA VAL A 204 -22.40 13.45 -12.63
C VAL A 204 -21.63 12.34 -11.92
N ASP A 205 -22.18 11.13 -11.90
CA ASP A 205 -21.53 9.90 -11.44
C ASP A 205 -21.40 8.93 -12.62
N ASP A 206 -20.42 9.16 -13.47
CA ASP A 206 -20.17 8.38 -14.68
C ASP A 206 -19.28 7.14 -14.46
N LEU A 207 -18.53 7.11 -13.37
CA LEU A 207 -17.81 5.91 -12.94
C LEU A 207 -18.75 4.89 -12.30
N ASP A 208 -19.80 5.36 -11.66
CA ASP A 208 -20.78 4.54 -10.94
C ASP A 208 -20.14 3.55 -9.94
N MET A 209 -19.03 3.95 -9.30
CA MET A 209 -18.35 3.17 -8.27
C MET A 209 -18.96 3.38 -6.89
N ASP A 210 -18.69 2.44 -5.99
CA ASP A 210 -19.03 2.62 -4.58
C ASP A 210 -18.24 3.80 -3.98
N ASP A 211 -18.83 4.54 -3.03
CA ASP A 211 -18.14 5.60 -2.31
C ASP A 211 -17.12 5.01 -1.30
N MET A 212 -17.32 3.74 -0.90
CA MET A 212 -16.41 2.98 -0.05
C MET A 212 -16.60 1.49 -0.28
N GLN A 213 -15.50 0.72 -0.40
CA GLN A 213 -15.56 -0.74 -0.44
C GLN A 213 -14.41 -1.36 0.33
N PHE A 214 -14.73 -2.34 1.21
CA PHE A 214 -13.77 -3.06 2.02
C PHE A 214 -14.02 -4.56 2.00
N MET A 215 -12.93 -5.31 1.92
CA MET A 215 -12.83 -6.76 2.06
C MET A 215 -12.21 -7.07 3.42
N LEU A 216 -12.87 -7.88 4.26
CA LEU A 216 -12.29 -8.38 5.50
C LEU A 216 -11.71 -9.77 5.26
N CYS A 217 -10.40 -9.87 5.39
CA CYS A 217 -9.63 -11.09 5.13
C CYS A 217 -9.03 -11.65 6.42
N ASP A 218 -9.28 -12.93 6.67
CA ASP A 218 -8.68 -13.68 7.77
C ASP A 218 -7.50 -14.56 7.35
N LYS A 219 -7.20 -14.59 6.05
CA LYS A 219 -6.04 -15.28 5.46
C LYS A 219 -5.19 -14.28 4.67
N ILE A 220 -3.90 -14.21 4.98
CA ILE A 220 -2.95 -13.31 4.36
C ILE A 220 -1.68 -14.08 4.01
N ILE A 221 -1.15 -13.82 2.83
CA ILE A 221 0.20 -14.22 2.44
C ILE A 221 1.08 -12.99 2.51
N ALA A 222 2.08 -13.00 3.39
CA ALA A 222 3.02 -11.91 3.54
C ALA A 222 4.42 -12.34 3.09
N PHE A 223 5.00 -11.61 2.14
CA PHE A 223 6.41 -11.75 1.78
C PHE A 223 7.25 -10.90 2.71
N ASP A 224 8.17 -11.49 3.45
CA ASP A 224 9.22 -10.76 4.18
C ASP A 224 10.46 -10.72 3.28
N HIS A 225 10.62 -9.62 2.54
CA HIS A 225 11.73 -9.43 1.61
C HIS A 225 13.09 -9.38 2.30
N TYR A 226 13.12 -8.96 3.57
CA TYR A 226 14.35 -8.92 4.36
C TYR A 226 14.83 -10.32 4.78
N ARG A 227 13.88 -11.23 5.09
CA ARG A 227 14.19 -12.59 5.53
C ARG A 227 14.09 -13.62 4.43
N HIS A 228 13.71 -13.23 3.21
CA HIS A 228 13.46 -14.13 2.08
C HIS A 228 12.48 -15.26 2.44
N GLN A 229 11.40 -14.92 3.11
CA GLN A 229 10.37 -15.85 3.58
C GLN A 229 8.99 -15.44 3.14
N VAL A 230 8.14 -16.43 2.90
CA VAL A 230 6.69 -16.25 2.79
C VAL A 230 6.04 -16.73 4.07
N LEU A 231 5.22 -15.87 4.66
CA LEU A 231 4.40 -16.14 5.81
C LEU A 231 2.96 -16.34 5.34
N VAL A 232 2.44 -17.57 5.40
CA VAL A 232 1.03 -17.84 5.14
C VAL A 232 0.32 -17.80 6.48
N ILE A 233 -0.48 -16.75 6.70
CA ILE A 233 -1.08 -16.40 7.98
C ILE A 233 -2.59 -16.68 7.89
N GLY A 234 -3.11 -17.46 8.82
CA GLY A 234 -4.55 -17.66 9.00
C GLY A 234 -4.96 -17.23 10.40
N ASN A 235 -6.11 -16.62 10.53
CA ASN A 235 -6.62 -16.14 11.79
C ASN A 235 -7.69 -17.09 12.32
N VAL A 236 -7.44 -17.74 13.46
CA VAL A 236 -8.43 -18.54 14.18
C VAL A 236 -9.45 -17.58 14.77
N ARG A 237 -10.67 -17.58 14.21
CA ARG A 237 -11.78 -16.75 14.69
C ARG A 237 -12.68 -17.56 15.60
N VAL A 238 -12.90 -17.06 16.80
CA VAL A 238 -13.77 -17.65 17.80
C VAL A 238 -14.71 -16.59 18.40
N ARG A 239 -15.85 -16.99 18.93
CA ARG A 239 -16.71 -16.08 19.71
C ARG A 239 -16.09 -15.83 21.09
N ASP A 240 -16.48 -14.76 21.72
CA ASP A 240 -16.12 -14.50 23.11
C ASP A 240 -16.73 -15.58 24.01
N GLY A 241 -15.94 -16.10 24.94
CA GLY A 241 -16.35 -17.20 25.80
C GLY A 241 -16.46 -18.56 25.11
N ALA A 242 -15.80 -18.74 23.96
CA ALA A 242 -15.76 -20.04 23.27
C ALA A 242 -15.16 -21.12 24.15
N THR A 243 -15.76 -22.30 24.15
CA THR A 243 -15.22 -23.49 24.82
C THR A 243 -13.93 -23.95 24.17
N GLU A 244 -13.07 -24.67 24.91
CA GLU A 244 -11.84 -25.25 24.37
C GLU A 244 -12.12 -26.13 23.15
N GLY A 245 -13.24 -26.88 23.13
CA GLY A 245 -13.66 -27.69 21.99
C GLY A 245 -13.93 -26.85 20.73
N GLU A 246 -14.59 -25.70 20.88
CA GLU A 246 -14.85 -24.76 19.76
C GLU A 246 -13.55 -24.13 19.27
N VAL A 247 -12.63 -23.77 20.17
CA VAL A 247 -11.30 -23.24 19.82
C VAL A 247 -10.49 -24.27 19.02
N ARG A 248 -10.48 -25.54 19.49
CA ARG A 248 -9.80 -26.65 18.78
C ARG A 248 -10.38 -26.89 17.39
N ALA A 249 -11.71 -26.83 17.25
CA ALA A 249 -12.39 -26.98 15.96
C ALA A 249 -12.06 -25.82 15.02
N ALA A 250 -12.06 -24.58 15.51
CA ALA A 250 -11.69 -23.41 14.71
C ALA A 250 -10.22 -23.47 14.27
N TYR A 251 -9.31 -23.81 15.18
CA TYR A 251 -7.88 -23.99 14.86
C TYR A 251 -7.67 -25.02 13.76
N ARG A 252 -8.32 -26.19 13.86
CA ARG A 252 -8.22 -27.25 12.85
C ARG A 252 -8.68 -26.77 11.47
N ARG A 253 -9.86 -26.12 11.40
CA ARG A 253 -10.36 -25.52 10.14
C ARG A 253 -9.37 -24.53 9.54
N THR A 254 -8.83 -23.63 10.36
CA THR A 254 -7.84 -22.65 9.89
C THR A 254 -6.58 -23.33 9.36
N CYS A 255 -6.06 -24.36 10.03
CA CYS A 255 -4.90 -25.14 9.53
C CYS A 255 -5.19 -25.81 8.18
N GLU A 256 -6.35 -26.45 8.05
CA GLU A 256 -6.79 -27.08 6.78
C GLU A 256 -6.93 -26.07 5.63
N GLU A 257 -7.39 -24.85 5.94
CA GLU A 257 -7.47 -23.75 4.95
C GLU A 257 -6.07 -23.27 4.54
N LEU A 258 -5.15 -23.13 5.49
CA LEU A 258 -3.76 -22.79 5.19
C LEU A 258 -3.07 -23.85 4.32
N ASP A 259 -3.26 -25.11 4.64
CA ASP A 259 -2.67 -26.23 3.87
C ASP A 259 -3.22 -26.26 2.43
N ARG A 260 -4.52 -26.02 2.25
CA ARG A 260 -5.13 -25.87 0.90
C ARG A 260 -4.56 -24.67 0.14
N LEU A 261 -4.38 -23.53 0.81
CA LEU A 261 -3.81 -22.34 0.21
C LEU A 261 -2.34 -22.57 -0.20
N ILE A 262 -1.56 -23.21 0.66
CA ILE A 262 -0.16 -23.58 0.37
C ILE A 262 -0.09 -24.56 -0.81
N ALA A 263 -0.95 -25.56 -0.84
CA ALA A 263 -1.01 -26.51 -1.97
C ALA A 263 -1.32 -25.78 -3.29
N ARG A 264 -2.26 -24.82 -3.26
CA ARG A 264 -2.62 -24.01 -4.43
C ARG A 264 -1.43 -23.20 -4.96
N ILE A 265 -0.72 -22.47 -4.11
CA ILE A 265 0.41 -21.62 -4.53
C ILE A 265 1.65 -22.43 -4.94
N ARG A 266 1.78 -23.69 -4.51
CA ARG A 266 2.84 -24.61 -4.94
C ARG A 266 2.52 -25.33 -6.25
N GLY A 267 1.30 -25.26 -6.72
CA GLY A 267 0.85 -25.88 -7.95
C GLY A 267 1.47 -25.23 -9.20
N PRO A 268 1.24 -25.80 -10.39
CA PRO A 268 1.61 -25.15 -11.64
C PRO A 268 0.81 -23.85 -11.81
N LEU A 269 1.42 -22.87 -12.47
CA LEU A 269 0.70 -21.65 -12.84
C LEU A 269 -0.46 -22.00 -13.78
N PRO A 270 -1.60 -21.30 -13.64
CA PRO A 270 -2.77 -21.56 -14.49
C PRO A 270 -2.51 -21.36 -15.99
N ASP A 271 -1.58 -20.46 -16.31
CA ASP A 271 -1.19 -20.12 -17.67
C ASP A 271 0.33 -20.00 -17.74
N ASP A 272 0.92 -20.65 -18.75
CA ASP A 272 2.35 -20.55 -19.04
C ASP A 272 2.56 -19.35 -19.96
N GLU A 273 2.57 -18.15 -19.38
CA GLU A 273 2.90 -16.93 -20.11
C GLU A 273 4.40 -16.87 -20.37
N PRO A 274 4.82 -16.68 -21.62
CA PRO A 274 6.21 -16.43 -21.93
C PRO A 274 6.70 -15.14 -21.24
N LEU A 275 8.01 -15.06 -21.00
CA LEU A 275 8.63 -13.81 -20.59
C LEU A 275 8.38 -12.76 -21.69
N ALA A 276 7.65 -11.69 -21.36
CA ALA A 276 7.43 -10.61 -22.29
C ALA A 276 8.71 -9.75 -22.37
N GLU A 277 9.08 -9.35 -23.58
CA GLU A 277 10.13 -8.35 -23.76
C GLU A 277 9.66 -7.00 -23.22
N SER A 278 10.59 -6.21 -22.68
CA SER A 278 10.26 -4.84 -22.29
C SER A 278 9.87 -4.05 -23.55
N PRO A 279 8.65 -3.51 -23.64
CA PRO A 279 8.23 -2.80 -24.84
C PRO A 279 9.12 -1.59 -25.07
N ALA A 280 9.36 -1.26 -26.35
CA ALA A 280 10.02 -0.02 -26.71
C ALA A 280 9.28 1.19 -26.10
N ALA A 281 10.02 2.19 -25.67
CA ALA A 281 9.50 3.37 -24.94
C ALA A 281 8.44 4.20 -25.73
N ASP A 282 8.24 3.93 -27.01
CA ASP A 282 7.41 4.68 -27.96
C ASP A 282 6.16 3.93 -28.47
N ALA A 283 5.51 3.12 -27.65
CA ALA A 283 4.17 2.68 -27.99
C ALA A 283 3.25 3.92 -28.02
N GLY A 284 2.78 4.31 -29.21
CA GLY A 284 1.91 5.47 -29.40
C GLY A 284 0.69 5.40 -28.47
N LEU A 285 0.32 6.53 -27.88
CA LEU A 285 -0.74 6.58 -26.84
C LEU A 285 -2.16 6.30 -27.39
N GLY A 286 -2.34 6.30 -28.71
CA GLY A 286 -3.66 6.11 -29.32
C GLY A 286 -4.65 7.22 -28.94
N GLU A 287 -5.95 6.94 -29.03
CA GLU A 287 -6.99 7.90 -28.64
C GLU A 287 -7.14 7.93 -27.11
N ILE A 288 -6.94 9.10 -26.52
CA ILE A 288 -7.19 9.40 -25.12
C ILE A 288 -8.31 10.42 -25.06
N ARG A 289 -9.36 10.14 -24.30
CA ARG A 289 -10.48 11.08 -24.07
C ARG A 289 -10.42 11.61 -22.64
N SER A 290 -10.77 12.88 -22.46
CA SER A 290 -10.94 13.51 -21.14
C SER A 290 -12.39 13.85 -20.90
N ASN A 291 -12.81 13.86 -19.62
CA ASN A 291 -14.12 14.38 -19.21
C ASN A 291 -14.21 15.92 -19.29
N MET A 292 -13.11 16.60 -19.61
CA MET A 292 -13.02 18.05 -19.69
C MET A 292 -12.13 18.44 -20.88
N THR A 293 -12.57 19.44 -21.69
CA THR A 293 -11.72 19.98 -22.75
C THR A 293 -10.61 20.85 -22.18
N ARG A 294 -9.54 21.08 -22.95
CA ARG A 294 -8.43 21.96 -22.55
C ARG A 294 -8.94 23.36 -22.17
N GLU A 295 -9.79 23.96 -23.00
CA GLU A 295 -10.35 25.28 -22.79
C GLU A 295 -11.20 25.34 -21.52
N ARG A 296 -11.99 24.30 -21.25
CA ARG A 296 -12.80 24.20 -20.03
C ARG A 296 -11.87 24.11 -18.81
N TYR A 297 -10.84 23.26 -18.84
CA TYR A 297 -9.90 23.15 -17.73
C TYR A 297 -9.20 24.48 -17.46
N MET A 298 -8.72 25.17 -18.50
CA MET A 298 -8.09 26.49 -18.35
C MET A 298 -9.08 27.52 -17.77
N SER A 299 -10.35 27.48 -18.17
CA SER A 299 -11.37 28.37 -17.62
C SER A 299 -11.67 28.15 -16.14
N VAL A 300 -11.65 26.87 -15.67
CA VAL A 300 -11.82 26.59 -14.24
C VAL A 300 -10.58 26.97 -13.41
N VAL A 301 -9.39 26.90 -14.00
CA VAL A 301 -8.16 27.43 -13.37
C VAL A 301 -8.27 28.93 -13.15
N GLU A 302 -8.69 29.70 -14.15
CA GLU A 302 -8.89 31.16 -13.98
C GLU A 302 -9.96 31.45 -12.93
N ARG A 303 -11.04 30.69 -12.90
CA ARG A 303 -12.07 30.84 -11.87
C ARG A 303 -11.55 30.54 -10.47
N ALA A 304 -10.72 29.54 -10.32
CA ALA A 304 -10.04 29.23 -9.04
C ALA A 304 -9.11 30.38 -8.59
N ARG A 305 -8.39 31.00 -9.53
CA ARG A 305 -7.54 32.17 -9.23
C ARG A 305 -8.39 33.39 -8.78
N GLU A 306 -9.62 33.54 -9.25
CA GLU A 306 -10.54 34.58 -8.74
C GLU A 306 -10.87 34.32 -7.26
N TYR A 307 -11.13 33.07 -6.83
CA TYR A 307 -11.34 32.72 -5.42
C TYR A 307 -10.12 33.01 -4.56
N ILE A 308 -8.91 32.73 -5.08
CA ILE A 308 -7.66 33.07 -4.40
C ILE A 308 -7.51 34.60 -4.25
N ARG A 309 -7.79 35.38 -5.31
CA ARG A 309 -7.77 36.84 -5.28
C ARG A 309 -8.80 37.44 -4.31
N ALA A 310 -9.95 36.78 -4.17
CA ALA A 310 -10.98 37.17 -3.21
C ALA A 310 -10.60 36.85 -1.75
N GLY A 311 -9.56 36.03 -1.52
CA GLY A 311 -9.12 35.64 -0.19
C GLY A 311 -9.90 34.45 0.37
N ASP A 312 -10.66 33.73 -0.45
CA ASP A 312 -11.40 32.52 -0.03
C ASP A 312 -10.49 31.35 0.32
N ILE A 313 -9.43 31.17 -0.47
CA ILE A 313 -8.47 30.06 -0.37
C ILE A 313 -7.05 30.53 -0.70
N PHE A 314 -6.06 29.76 -0.27
CA PHE A 314 -4.65 29.91 -0.69
C PHE A 314 -4.34 29.02 -1.88
N GLN A 315 -4.90 27.80 -1.88
CA GLN A 315 -4.68 26.78 -2.90
C GLN A 315 -5.95 25.93 -3.07
N VAL A 316 -6.18 25.46 -4.30
CA VAL A 316 -7.15 24.42 -4.62
C VAL A 316 -6.58 23.46 -5.67
N VAL A 317 -6.84 22.18 -5.52
CA VAL A 317 -6.40 21.17 -6.50
C VAL A 317 -7.56 20.80 -7.41
N LEU A 318 -7.46 21.20 -8.68
CA LEU A 318 -8.44 20.87 -9.72
C LEU A 318 -7.95 19.70 -10.57
N SER A 319 -8.88 18.82 -10.94
CA SER A 319 -8.53 17.58 -11.65
C SER A 319 -9.37 17.37 -12.91
N GLN A 320 -8.85 16.54 -13.82
CA GLN A 320 -9.57 15.98 -14.95
C GLN A 320 -9.33 14.48 -15.03
N ARG A 321 -10.28 13.75 -15.62
CA ARG A 321 -10.24 12.31 -15.77
C ARG A 321 -10.11 11.91 -17.22
N PHE A 322 -9.03 11.18 -17.51
CA PHE A 322 -8.75 10.57 -18.81
C PHE A 322 -9.28 9.15 -18.85
N HIS A 323 -9.68 8.68 -20.02
CA HIS A 323 -10.01 7.28 -20.24
C HIS A 323 -9.57 6.78 -21.60
N ILE A 324 -9.28 5.48 -21.63
CA ILE A 324 -8.96 4.71 -22.83
C ILE A 324 -9.83 3.46 -22.85
N GLU A 325 -10.30 3.05 -24.02
CA GLU A 325 -10.88 1.72 -24.22
C GLU A 325 -9.76 0.69 -24.30
N THR A 326 -9.86 -0.39 -23.54
CA THR A 326 -8.85 -1.45 -23.49
C THR A 326 -9.43 -2.76 -23.00
N ASN A 327 -8.92 -3.87 -23.55
CA ASN A 327 -9.22 -5.22 -23.10
C ASN A 327 -7.98 -5.91 -22.49
N VAL A 328 -6.92 -5.14 -22.21
CA VAL A 328 -5.70 -5.69 -21.61
C VAL A 328 -5.99 -6.18 -20.19
N ASP A 329 -5.39 -7.30 -19.79
CA ASP A 329 -5.49 -7.77 -18.42
C ASP A 329 -4.89 -6.71 -17.47
N PRO A 330 -5.65 -6.19 -16.51
CA PRO A 330 -5.16 -5.22 -15.53
C PRO A 330 -3.92 -5.68 -14.74
N LEU A 331 -3.72 -7.00 -14.60
CA LEU A 331 -2.51 -7.51 -13.97
C LEU A 331 -1.26 -7.25 -14.80
N HIS A 332 -1.36 -7.32 -16.12
CA HIS A 332 -0.26 -6.93 -17.01
C HIS A 332 0.05 -5.44 -16.89
N VAL A 333 -0.99 -4.60 -16.79
CA VAL A 333 -0.81 -3.17 -16.56
C VAL A 333 -0.14 -2.90 -15.21
N TYR A 334 -0.53 -3.61 -14.15
CA TYR A 334 0.15 -3.53 -12.86
C TYR A 334 1.64 -3.86 -12.95
N ARG A 335 1.99 -4.91 -13.69
CA ARG A 335 3.40 -5.33 -13.91
C ARG A 335 4.20 -4.24 -14.62
N MET A 336 3.63 -3.60 -15.65
CA MET A 336 4.27 -2.48 -16.35
C MET A 336 4.39 -1.24 -15.45
N LEU A 337 3.33 -0.89 -14.74
CA LEU A 337 3.30 0.26 -13.83
C LEU A 337 4.33 0.12 -12.70
N ARG A 338 4.43 -1.07 -12.10
CA ARG A 338 5.41 -1.40 -11.05
C ARG A 338 6.85 -1.22 -11.51
N THR A 339 7.15 -1.53 -12.77
CA THR A 339 8.49 -1.40 -13.35
C THR A 339 8.80 0.05 -13.73
N ALA A 340 7.82 0.74 -14.32
CA ALA A 340 8.00 2.12 -14.82
C ALA A 340 7.95 3.17 -13.68
N ASN A 341 7.18 2.89 -12.63
CA ASN A 341 6.88 3.82 -11.52
C ASN A 341 7.01 3.11 -10.17
N PRO A 342 8.21 2.73 -9.75
CA PRO A 342 8.40 2.18 -8.41
C PRO A 342 7.92 3.22 -7.38
N SER A 343 7.15 2.78 -6.40
CA SER A 343 6.49 3.66 -5.43
C SER A 343 6.37 2.97 -4.07
N PRO A 344 6.31 3.71 -2.96
CA PRO A 344 6.12 3.15 -1.62
C PRO A 344 4.77 2.43 -1.47
N TYR A 345 3.78 2.77 -2.28
CA TYR A 345 2.46 2.15 -2.27
C TYR A 345 2.08 1.66 -3.67
N LEU A 346 2.35 0.40 -3.94
CA LEU A 346 1.90 -0.30 -5.12
C LEU A 346 0.73 -1.20 -4.73
N TYR A 347 -0.35 -1.13 -5.48
CA TYR A 347 -1.54 -1.91 -5.18
C TYR A 347 -2.30 -2.38 -6.41
N TYR A 348 -2.88 -3.57 -6.27
CA TYR A 348 -3.85 -4.16 -7.15
C TYR A 348 -5.03 -4.63 -6.30
N LEU A 349 -6.20 -4.05 -6.51
CA LEU A 349 -7.44 -4.42 -5.83
C LEU A 349 -8.42 -4.92 -6.88
N LYS A 350 -8.84 -6.18 -6.79
CA LYS A 350 -9.93 -6.75 -7.58
C LYS A 350 -11.18 -6.80 -6.71
N LEU A 351 -12.18 -6.05 -7.12
CA LEU A 351 -13.40 -5.76 -6.40
C LEU A 351 -14.59 -6.14 -7.29
N ASP A 352 -14.82 -7.45 -7.43
CA ASP A 352 -15.80 -8.00 -8.39
C ASP A 352 -15.44 -7.63 -9.85
N ASP A 353 -16.25 -6.79 -10.51
CA ASP A 353 -16.05 -6.37 -11.89
C ASP A 353 -15.16 -5.10 -12.02
N GLU A 354 -14.77 -4.53 -10.91
CA GLU A 354 -13.94 -3.34 -10.84
C GLU A 354 -12.53 -3.71 -10.39
N ILE A 355 -11.52 -3.13 -11.03
CA ILE A 355 -10.13 -3.35 -10.65
C ILE A 355 -9.44 -2.00 -10.50
N ILE A 356 -8.78 -1.81 -9.37
CA ILE A 356 -7.99 -0.61 -9.08
C ILE A 356 -6.52 -0.98 -9.04
N VAL A 357 -5.72 -0.32 -9.87
CA VAL A 357 -4.28 -0.50 -10.00
C VAL A 357 -3.58 0.82 -9.76
N GLY A 358 -2.62 0.87 -8.85
CA GLY A 358 -1.98 2.15 -8.56
C GLY A 358 -0.53 2.03 -8.08
N ALA A 359 0.17 3.18 -8.21
CA ALA A 359 1.53 3.42 -7.76
C ALA A 359 1.59 4.77 -7.05
N SER A 360 1.02 4.85 -5.85
CA SER A 360 0.94 6.10 -5.09
C SER A 360 2.27 6.39 -4.38
N PRO A 361 2.80 7.61 -4.52
CA PRO A 361 4.02 8.00 -3.81
C PRO A 361 3.77 8.46 -2.38
N GLU A 362 2.50 8.71 -1.98
CA GLU A 362 2.21 9.54 -0.82
C GLU A 362 1.38 8.82 0.24
N LEU A 363 1.94 8.75 1.46
CA LEU A 363 1.23 8.32 2.66
C LEU A 363 0.11 9.32 2.99
N LEU A 364 -1.10 8.83 3.23
CA LEU A 364 -2.15 9.66 3.81
C LEU A 364 -2.01 9.68 5.34
N VAL A 365 -2.21 8.55 5.98
CA VAL A 365 -2.03 8.39 7.43
C VAL A 365 -1.70 6.94 7.77
N LYS A 366 -0.81 6.79 8.75
CA LYS A 366 -0.41 5.50 9.33
C LYS A 366 -0.64 5.54 10.84
N VAL A 367 -1.14 4.44 11.39
CA VAL A 367 -1.28 4.23 12.84
C VAL A 367 -0.65 2.91 13.20
N GLU A 368 0.33 2.92 14.08
CA GLU A 368 0.96 1.74 14.67
C GLU A 368 0.94 1.86 16.19
N GLY A 369 0.17 1.00 16.86
CA GLY A 369 -0.13 1.16 18.28
C GLY A 369 -0.87 2.48 18.54
N ASP A 370 -0.26 3.37 19.31
CA ASP A 370 -0.77 4.72 19.60
C ASP A 370 -0.10 5.83 18.77
N ARG A 371 0.91 5.49 17.95
CA ARG A 371 1.61 6.44 17.09
C ARG A 371 0.83 6.67 15.79
N VAL A 372 0.58 7.93 15.48
CA VAL A 372 0.01 8.39 14.20
C VAL A 372 1.05 9.15 13.42
N ASP A 373 1.21 8.84 12.15
CA ASP A 373 2.13 9.51 11.23
C ASP A 373 1.40 9.98 9.98
N THR A 374 1.71 11.18 9.50
CA THR A 374 1.42 11.66 8.14
C THR A 374 2.68 12.25 7.54
N ARG A 375 2.80 12.17 6.20
CA ARG A 375 4.07 12.49 5.55
C ARG A 375 3.83 13.38 4.33
N PRO A 376 3.74 14.70 4.53
CA PRO A 376 3.63 15.65 3.44
C PRO A 376 4.89 15.62 2.57
N ILE A 377 4.65 15.59 1.25
CA ILE A 377 5.66 15.61 0.20
C ILE A 377 5.32 16.76 -0.73
N ALA A 378 6.28 17.66 -0.96
CA ALA A 378 6.15 18.76 -1.93
C ALA A 378 7.51 19.10 -2.52
N GLY A 379 7.50 19.90 -3.58
CA GLY A 379 8.71 20.25 -4.29
C GLY A 379 9.31 19.07 -5.05
N THR A 380 9.71 19.31 -6.30
CA THR A 380 10.26 18.26 -7.15
C THR A 380 11.39 18.79 -7.99
N ARG A 381 12.50 18.05 -8.04
CA ARG A 381 13.57 18.23 -9.04
C ARG A 381 13.93 16.88 -9.65
N PRO A 382 14.35 16.84 -10.90
CA PRO A 382 14.89 15.62 -11.50
C PRO A 382 16.18 15.21 -10.80
N ARG A 383 16.59 13.95 -10.95
CA ARG A 383 17.90 13.47 -10.52
C ARG A 383 19.00 14.05 -11.41
N GLY A 384 20.12 14.42 -10.79
CA GLY A 384 21.32 14.81 -11.48
C GLY A 384 21.97 13.65 -12.26
N ARG A 385 22.66 13.95 -13.35
CA ARG A 385 23.42 12.96 -14.14
C ARG A 385 24.74 12.56 -13.45
N THR A 386 25.25 13.44 -12.59
CA THR A 386 26.41 13.20 -11.73
C THR A 386 26.06 13.48 -10.28
N PRO A 387 26.82 12.97 -9.29
CA PRO A 387 26.62 13.30 -7.88
C PRO A 387 26.65 14.81 -7.61
N GLU A 388 27.52 15.56 -8.27
CA GLU A 388 27.68 17.01 -8.09
C GLU A 388 26.46 17.77 -8.64
N GLU A 389 25.90 17.34 -9.77
CA GLU A 389 24.67 17.88 -10.34
C GLU A 389 23.47 17.56 -9.43
N ASP A 390 23.41 16.34 -8.88
CA ASP A 390 22.37 15.91 -7.94
C ASP A 390 22.39 16.78 -6.65
N GLU A 391 23.56 17.05 -6.08
CA GLU A 391 23.73 17.96 -4.94
C GLU A 391 23.40 19.42 -5.28
N ALA A 392 23.68 19.86 -6.51
CA ALA A 392 23.32 21.20 -6.96
C ALA A 392 21.81 21.38 -7.05
N LEU A 393 21.09 20.39 -7.61
CA LEU A 393 19.63 20.36 -7.71
C LEU A 393 18.96 20.29 -6.32
N GLU A 394 19.55 19.53 -5.38
CA GLU A 394 19.09 19.52 -3.99
C GLU A 394 19.19 20.90 -3.34
N ARG A 395 20.36 21.57 -3.47
CA ARG A 395 20.56 22.92 -2.93
C ARG A 395 19.62 23.94 -3.57
N GLU A 396 19.38 23.83 -4.88
CA GLU A 396 18.41 24.65 -5.59
C GLU A 396 17.00 24.46 -5.02
N LEU A 397 16.57 23.20 -4.88
CA LEU A 397 15.24 22.86 -4.35
C LEU A 397 15.03 23.38 -2.92
N LEU A 398 16.02 23.22 -2.04
CA LEU A 398 15.97 23.72 -0.67
C LEU A 398 16.08 25.24 -0.56
N ALA A 399 16.62 25.92 -1.58
CA ALA A 399 16.70 27.37 -1.65
C ALA A 399 15.45 28.02 -2.28
N ASP A 400 14.60 27.23 -2.97
CA ASP A 400 13.40 27.72 -3.62
C ASP A 400 12.35 28.14 -2.59
N GLU A 401 12.10 29.45 -2.47
CA GLU A 401 11.17 29.99 -1.49
C GLU A 401 9.73 29.54 -1.73
N LYS A 402 9.31 29.38 -2.99
CA LYS A 402 7.96 28.93 -3.35
C LYS A 402 7.74 27.49 -2.91
N GLU A 403 8.64 26.57 -3.29
CA GLU A 403 8.55 25.16 -2.94
C GLU A 403 8.56 24.96 -1.41
N ARG A 404 9.39 25.73 -0.70
CA ARG A 404 9.44 25.71 0.77
C ARG A 404 8.16 26.24 1.40
N ALA A 405 7.58 27.32 0.87
CA ALA A 405 6.32 27.89 1.38
C ALA A 405 5.15 26.92 1.17
N GLU A 406 5.06 26.29 0.01
CA GLU A 406 4.08 25.25 -0.27
C GLU A 406 4.25 24.05 0.67
N HIS A 407 5.48 23.56 0.83
CA HIS A 407 5.77 22.45 1.73
C HIS A 407 5.41 22.79 3.19
N LEU A 408 5.74 23.99 3.67
CA LEU A 408 5.39 24.44 5.02
C LEU A 408 3.87 24.46 5.23
N MET A 409 3.12 24.92 4.24
CA MET A 409 1.65 24.91 4.27
C MET A 409 1.10 23.48 4.43
N LEU A 410 1.68 22.50 3.71
CA LEU A 410 1.26 21.10 3.82
C LEU A 410 1.65 20.48 5.17
N VAL A 411 2.80 20.83 5.72
CA VAL A 411 3.22 20.43 7.08
C VAL A 411 2.24 20.97 8.13
N ASP A 412 1.89 22.24 8.05
CA ASP A 412 0.93 22.86 8.98
C ASP A 412 -0.47 22.24 8.85
N LEU A 413 -0.90 21.91 7.64
CA LEU A 413 -2.14 21.19 7.42
C LEU A 413 -2.10 19.80 8.07
N GLY A 414 -1.00 19.04 7.90
CA GLY A 414 -0.80 17.74 8.56
C GLY A 414 -0.78 17.85 10.08
N ARG A 415 -0.15 18.89 10.63
CA ARG A 415 -0.18 19.18 12.07
C ARG A 415 -1.59 19.50 12.56
N ASN A 416 -2.38 20.26 11.81
CA ASN A 416 -3.76 20.54 12.12
C ASN A 416 -4.63 19.28 12.08
N ASP A 417 -4.46 18.44 11.06
CA ASP A 417 -5.20 17.18 10.91
C ASP A 417 -4.92 16.24 12.08
N LEU A 418 -3.64 16.01 12.44
CA LEU A 418 -3.27 15.19 13.60
C LEU A 418 -3.67 15.82 14.93
N GLY A 419 -3.64 17.16 15.04
CA GLY A 419 -4.04 17.88 16.25
C GLY A 419 -5.49 17.65 16.66
N ARG A 420 -6.35 17.23 15.73
CA ARG A 420 -7.77 16.89 16.00
C ARG A 420 -7.94 15.56 16.73
N VAL A 421 -6.99 14.63 16.59
CA VAL A 421 -7.11 13.24 17.04
C VAL A 421 -6.00 12.80 17.99
N CYS A 422 -4.89 13.52 18.08
CA CYS A 422 -3.79 13.21 18.96
C CYS A 422 -3.93 13.88 20.34
N GLU A 423 -3.23 13.33 21.32
CA GLU A 423 -3.10 13.93 22.64
C GLU A 423 -2.44 15.32 22.52
N TYR A 424 -2.95 16.27 23.31
CA TYR A 424 -2.44 17.63 23.31
C TYR A 424 -0.94 17.67 23.64
N GLY A 425 -0.18 18.45 22.85
CA GLY A 425 1.26 18.60 23.03
C GLY A 425 2.13 17.46 22.46
N THR A 426 1.52 16.41 21.88
CA THR A 426 2.29 15.29 21.30
C THR A 426 2.53 15.43 19.80
N VAL A 427 1.83 16.33 19.11
CA VAL A 427 2.02 16.54 17.67
C VAL A 427 3.32 17.29 17.42
N GLN A 428 4.24 16.66 16.71
CA GLN A 428 5.55 17.19 16.40
C GLN A 428 5.97 16.82 14.98
N CYS A 429 6.95 17.54 14.47
CA CYS A 429 7.63 17.21 13.22
C CYS A 429 8.98 16.61 13.57
N ASP A 430 9.14 15.29 13.44
CA ASP A 430 10.37 14.58 13.82
C ASP A 430 11.40 14.52 12.67
N SER A 431 10.97 14.86 11.44
CA SER A 431 11.81 15.12 10.28
C SER A 431 11.21 16.29 9.50
N PHE A 432 12.00 17.31 9.18
CA PHE A 432 11.53 18.56 8.58
C PHE A 432 12.37 18.99 7.39
N MET A 433 11.72 19.10 6.22
CA MET A 433 12.34 19.53 4.95
C MET A 433 13.57 18.72 4.56
N GLU A 434 13.55 17.41 4.75
CA GLU A 434 14.60 16.52 4.28
C GLU A 434 14.42 16.18 2.81
N ILE A 435 15.53 16.00 2.08
CA ILE A 435 15.48 15.57 0.69
C ILE A 435 15.47 14.06 0.62
N GLU A 436 14.42 13.52 0.01
CA GLU A 436 14.38 12.12 -0.40
C GLU A 436 14.61 11.96 -1.89
N ARG A 437 15.53 11.05 -2.20
CA ARG A 437 15.92 10.74 -3.57
C ARG A 437 15.24 9.45 -4.01
N TYR A 438 14.47 9.56 -5.07
CA TYR A 438 13.83 8.45 -5.77
C TYR A 438 14.59 8.14 -7.06
N SER A 439 14.14 7.14 -7.82
CA SER A 439 14.83 6.70 -9.05
C SER A 439 15.00 7.81 -10.09
N HIS A 440 14.01 8.70 -10.24
CA HIS A 440 13.99 9.73 -11.29
C HIS A 440 13.85 11.16 -10.79
N VAL A 441 13.45 11.33 -9.54
CA VAL A 441 13.19 12.64 -8.94
C VAL A 441 13.68 12.68 -7.49
N MET A 442 13.80 13.90 -6.94
CA MET A 442 13.96 14.15 -5.51
C MET A 442 12.82 15.06 -5.02
N HIS A 443 12.44 14.92 -3.77
CA HIS A 443 11.38 15.70 -3.14
C HIS A 443 11.80 16.23 -1.79
N ILE A 444 11.17 17.34 -1.38
CA ILE A 444 11.18 17.80 0.02
C ILE A 444 10.13 16.97 0.78
N VAL A 445 10.54 16.36 1.87
CA VAL A 445 9.69 15.49 2.70
C VAL A 445 9.79 15.93 4.16
N SER A 446 8.68 15.89 4.86
CA SER A 446 8.63 16.03 6.32
C SER A 446 7.79 14.91 6.92
N ASN A 447 8.05 14.57 8.18
CA ASN A 447 7.23 13.61 8.91
C ASN A 447 6.58 14.29 10.10
N VAL A 448 5.25 14.30 10.13
CA VAL A 448 4.45 14.81 11.24
C VAL A 448 3.90 13.63 12.01
N THR A 449 4.15 13.59 13.31
CA THR A 449 3.74 12.47 14.17
C THR A 449 3.00 12.97 15.40
N GLY A 450 2.20 12.10 16.01
CA GLY A 450 1.50 12.37 17.26
C GLY A 450 1.08 11.08 17.96
N ARG A 451 0.60 11.18 19.18
CA ARG A 451 0.02 10.07 19.92
C ARG A 451 -1.49 10.12 19.85
N LEU A 452 -2.10 9.06 19.30
CA LEU A 452 -3.55 8.93 19.21
C LEU A 452 -4.17 8.95 20.61
N ARG A 453 -5.25 9.71 20.78
CA ARG A 453 -5.99 9.70 22.05
C ARG A 453 -6.57 8.31 22.33
N PRO A 454 -6.57 7.84 23.59
CA PRO A 454 -7.03 6.49 23.96
C PRO A 454 -8.51 6.20 23.65
N ASP A 455 -9.34 7.25 23.56
CA ASP A 455 -10.76 7.15 23.22
C ASP A 455 -11.03 7.03 21.71
N LEU A 456 -10.01 7.28 20.87
CA LEU A 456 -10.09 7.27 19.41
C LEU A 456 -9.50 6.00 18.80
N HIS A 457 -9.75 5.84 17.50
CA HIS A 457 -9.33 4.69 16.72
C HIS A 457 -8.63 5.15 15.43
N GLY A 458 -7.88 4.27 14.76
CA GLY A 458 -7.23 4.59 13.48
C GLY A 458 -8.17 5.18 12.42
N PHE A 459 -9.45 4.83 12.43
CA PHE A 459 -10.45 5.46 11.54
C PHE A 459 -10.72 6.93 11.86
N ASP A 460 -10.59 7.34 13.10
CA ASP A 460 -10.73 8.76 13.46
C ASP A 460 -9.53 9.56 12.95
N ALA A 461 -8.33 8.98 12.99
CA ALA A 461 -7.14 9.55 12.38
C ALA A 461 -7.28 9.62 10.85
N LEU A 462 -7.83 8.59 10.20
CA LEU A 462 -8.10 8.61 8.77
C LEU A 462 -9.06 9.75 8.40
N LEU A 463 -10.21 9.86 9.09
CA LEU A 463 -11.21 10.90 8.82
C LEU A 463 -10.65 12.31 9.02
N SER A 464 -9.75 12.52 9.98
CA SER A 464 -9.13 13.83 10.19
C SER A 464 -8.20 14.23 9.04
N CYS A 465 -7.53 13.25 8.41
CA CYS A 465 -6.61 13.49 7.30
C CYS A 465 -7.28 13.48 5.92
N LEU A 466 -8.45 12.84 5.77
CA LEU A 466 -9.15 12.70 4.49
C LEU A 466 -9.99 13.97 4.18
N PRO A 467 -9.94 14.50 2.92
CA PRO A 467 -8.94 14.22 1.92
C PRO A 467 -7.60 14.89 2.25
N ALA A 468 -6.51 14.39 1.68
CA ALA A 468 -5.22 15.06 1.83
C ALA A 468 -5.24 16.47 1.25
N GLY A 469 -4.46 17.39 1.83
CA GLY A 469 -4.32 18.75 1.34
C GLY A 469 -3.75 18.83 -0.07
N THR A 470 -2.82 17.92 -0.39
CA THR A 470 -2.17 17.80 -1.71
C THR A 470 -3.12 17.44 -2.85
N VAL A 471 -4.36 17.05 -2.55
CA VAL A 471 -5.41 16.73 -3.54
C VAL A 471 -6.72 17.50 -3.30
N SER A 472 -6.76 18.40 -2.31
CA SER A 472 -7.91 19.26 -2.00
C SER A 472 -7.55 20.75 -2.03
N GLY A 473 -6.83 21.23 -1.03
CA GLY A 473 -6.37 22.62 -0.93
C GLY A 473 -6.45 23.18 0.50
N ALA A 474 -6.24 24.48 0.62
CA ALA A 474 -6.17 25.18 1.90
C ALA A 474 -6.92 26.54 1.82
N PRO A 475 -7.85 26.85 2.77
CA PRO A 475 -8.43 25.98 3.81
C PRO A 475 -9.24 24.81 3.22
N LYS A 476 -9.11 23.60 3.81
CA LYS A 476 -9.60 22.33 3.27
C LYS A 476 -11.08 22.36 2.84
N LEU A 477 -12.00 22.70 3.72
CA LEU A 477 -13.43 22.67 3.43
C LEU A 477 -13.83 23.65 2.32
N ARG A 478 -13.27 24.88 2.34
CA ARG A 478 -13.57 25.86 1.30
C ARG A 478 -13.03 25.43 -0.06
N ALA A 479 -11.82 24.85 -0.10
CA ALA A 479 -11.29 24.28 -1.33
C ALA A 479 -12.19 23.15 -1.87
N MET A 480 -12.73 22.29 -1.01
CA MET A 480 -13.66 21.22 -1.41
C MET A 480 -14.99 21.77 -1.95
N GLU A 481 -15.54 22.85 -1.38
CA GLU A 481 -16.73 23.53 -1.93
C GLU A 481 -16.46 24.04 -3.35
N ILE A 482 -15.30 24.65 -3.58
CA ILE A 482 -14.89 25.18 -4.88
C ILE A 482 -14.65 24.02 -5.87
N ILE A 483 -14.06 22.92 -5.45
CA ILE A 483 -13.91 21.72 -6.28
C ILE A 483 -15.29 21.22 -6.74
N ALA A 484 -16.26 21.09 -5.83
CA ALA A 484 -17.60 20.63 -6.18
C ALA A 484 -18.37 21.61 -7.10
N GLU A 485 -18.03 22.91 -7.08
CA GLU A 485 -18.56 23.90 -8.01
C GLU A 485 -17.94 23.79 -9.42
N LEU A 486 -16.62 23.56 -9.49
CA LEU A 486 -15.85 23.65 -10.73
C LEU A 486 -15.68 22.32 -11.46
N GLU A 487 -15.74 21.19 -10.74
CA GLU A 487 -15.73 19.84 -11.29
C GLU A 487 -17.15 19.27 -11.32
N ASP A 488 -17.66 18.92 -12.52
CA ASP A 488 -19.02 18.39 -12.66
C ASP A 488 -19.15 16.93 -12.21
N HIS A 489 -18.04 16.15 -12.31
CA HIS A 489 -18.02 14.70 -12.10
C HIS A 489 -17.52 14.31 -10.72
N LYS A 490 -18.15 13.29 -10.11
CA LYS A 490 -17.63 12.64 -8.92
C LYS A 490 -16.18 12.19 -9.15
N ARG A 491 -15.34 12.36 -8.13
CA ARG A 491 -13.96 11.90 -8.17
C ARG A 491 -13.82 10.39 -7.96
N GLY A 492 -14.79 9.77 -7.27
CA GLY A 492 -14.75 8.36 -6.91
C GLY A 492 -13.53 8.01 -6.06
N PRO A 493 -12.75 6.98 -6.43
CA PRO A 493 -11.53 6.62 -5.70
C PRO A 493 -10.43 7.69 -5.73
N TYR A 494 -10.33 8.49 -6.80
CA TYR A 494 -9.29 9.53 -6.92
C TYR A 494 -9.38 10.54 -5.77
N ALA A 495 -8.23 10.91 -5.22
CA ALA A 495 -8.09 11.82 -4.07
C ALA A 495 -8.70 11.28 -2.75
N GLY A 496 -9.15 10.04 -2.75
CA GLY A 496 -9.53 9.31 -1.56
C GLY A 496 -8.33 8.59 -0.92
N ALA A 497 -8.57 7.45 -0.27
CA ALA A 497 -7.55 6.64 0.39
C ALA A 497 -7.68 5.16 0.03
N ILE A 498 -6.53 4.48 -0.14
CA ILE A 498 -6.44 3.02 -0.27
C ILE A 498 -5.50 2.50 0.82
N GLY A 499 -5.85 1.36 1.41
CA GLY A 499 -4.97 0.72 2.39
C GLY A 499 -5.66 -0.36 3.21
N TYR A 500 -5.07 -0.64 4.36
CA TYR A 500 -5.58 -1.65 5.26
C TYR A 500 -5.75 -1.15 6.70
N LEU A 501 -6.68 -1.79 7.42
CA LEU A 501 -6.81 -1.75 8.87
C LEU A 501 -6.72 -3.17 9.40
N GLY A 502 -5.67 -3.47 10.19
CA GLY A 502 -5.43 -4.77 10.80
C GLY A 502 -6.36 -5.07 11.98
N PHE A 503 -6.55 -6.35 12.30
CA PHE A 503 -7.25 -6.78 13.52
C PHE A 503 -6.54 -6.35 14.82
N THR A 504 -5.29 -5.94 14.75
CA THR A 504 -4.51 -5.34 15.84
C THR A 504 -4.82 -3.85 16.06
N GLY A 505 -5.56 -3.21 15.14
CA GLY A 505 -5.81 -1.76 15.15
C GLY A 505 -4.83 -0.94 14.31
N ASN A 506 -3.75 -1.54 13.82
CA ASN A 506 -2.79 -0.87 12.94
C ASN A 506 -3.45 -0.49 11.61
N LEU A 507 -3.25 0.75 11.17
CA LEU A 507 -3.79 1.30 9.92
C LEU A 507 -2.64 1.81 9.06
N ASN A 508 -2.71 1.57 7.75
CA ASN A 508 -1.78 2.16 6.80
C ASN A 508 -2.52 2.44 5.49
N THR A 509 -2.55 3.72 5.09
CA THR A 509 -3.30 4.20 3.92
C THR A 509 -2.47 5.20 3.13
N CYS A 510 -2.56 5.11 1.81
CA CYS A 510 -2.01 6.10 0.89
C CYS A 510 -3.12 6.92 0.23
N ILE A 511 -2.75 8.07 -0.33
CA ILE A 511 -3.63 8.89 -1.16
C ILE A 511 -3.85 8.17 -2.49
N THR A 512 -5.09 8.11 -2.97
CA THR A 512 -5.41 7.48 -4.26
C THR A 512 -5.08 8.42 -5.41
N ILE A 513 -3.81 8.42 -5.80
CA ILE A 513 -3.25 9.15 -6.95
C ILE A 513 -2.39 8.19 -7.79
N ARG A 514 -2.03 8.58 -9.01
CA ARG A 514 -1.28 7.70 -9.95
C ARG A 514 -1.96 6.35 -10.12
N THR A 515 -3.28 6.36 -10.21
CA THR A 515 -4.17 5.20 -10.11
C THR A 515 -4.98 5.03 -11.38
N ILE A 516 -5.19 3.80 -11.77
CA ILE A 516 -6.00 3.36 -12.90
C ILE A 516 -7.20 2.61 -12.33
N VAL A 517 -8.40 2.97 -12.74
CA VAL A 517 -9.63 2.24 -12.48
C VAL A 517 -10.05 1.53 -13.74
N PHE A 518 -10.17 0.22 -13.72
CA PHE A 518 -10.71 -0.60 -14.81
C PHE A 518 -12.17 -0.94 -14.54
N LYS A 519 -13.05 -0.56 -15.45
CA LYS A 519 -14.48 -0.84 -15.39
C LYS A 519 -15.10 -0.82 -16.78
N GLY A 520 -15.93 -1.81 -17.10
CA GLY A 520 -16.72 -1.82 -18.34
C GLY A 520 -15.89 -1.74 -19.63
N GLY A 521 -14.72 -2.39 -19.71
CA GLY A 521 -13.85 -2.35 -20.89
C GLY A 521 -13.09 -1.03 -21.07
N LYS A 522 -13.03 -0.20 -20.04
CA LYS A 522 -12.32 1.08 -20.02
C LYS A 522 -11.34 1.15 -18.86
N ALA A 523 -10.26 1.88 -19.07
CA ALA A 523 -9.30 2.26 -18.04
C ALA A 523 -9.39 3.78 -17.83
N PHE A 524 -9.60 4.21 -16.59
CA PHE A 524 -9.75 5.60 -16.18
C PHE A 524 -8.55 6.02 -15.35
N VAL A 525 -7.98 7.19 -15.68
CA VAL A 525 -6.86 7.82 -14.94
C VAL A 525 -7.25 9.24 -14.62
N GLN A 526 -7.22 9.63 -13.34
CA GLN A 526 -7.51 11.01 -12.92
C GLN A 526 -6.25 11.65 -12.35
N ALA A 527 -6.04 12.92 -12.70
CA ALA A 527 -4.89 13.70 -12.24
C ALA A 527 -5.31 15.17 -12.07
N GLY A 528 -4.69 15.84 -11.09
CA GLY A 528 -4.95 17.22 -10.76
C GLY A 528 -3.68 18.06 -10.59
N ALA A 529 -3.84 19.37 -10.69
CA ALA A 529 -2.83 20.39 -10.43
C ALA A 529 -3.25 21.32 -9.30
N GLY A 530 -2.29 21.75 -8.51
CA GLY A 530 -2.47 22.68 -7.40
C GLY A 530 -2.48 24.12 -7.89
N ILE A 531 -3.64 24.76 -7.87
CA ILE A 531 -3.82 26.13 -8.35
C ILE A 531 -3.53 27.11 -7.22
N VAL A 532 -2.58 28.01 -7.47
CA VAL A 532 -2.15 29.10 -6.59
C VAL A 532 -2.25 30.43 -7.31
N TRP A 533 -1.91 31.51 -6.63
CA TRP A 533 -2.02 32.88 -7.15
C TRP A 533 -1.33 33.10 -8.51
N ASP A 534 -0.12 32.58 -8.68
CA ASP A 534 0.72 32.75 -9.87
C ASP A 534 0.57 31.62 -10.90
N SER A 535 -0.39 30.69 -10.70
CA SER A 535 -0.68 29.60 -11.64
C SER A 535 -1.01 30.11 -13.03
N VAL A 536 -0.47 29.46 -14.05
CA VAL A 536 -0.71 29.75 -15.47
C VAL A 536 -1.59 28.63 -16.04
N PRO A 537 -2.81 28.91 -16.54
CA PRO A 537 -3.78 27.88 -16.93
C PRO A 537 -3.25 26.81 -17.88
N GLU A 538 -2.46 27.21 -18.87
CA GLU A 538 -1.85 26.28 -19.83
C GLU A 538 -0.90 25.30 -19.14
N ARG A 539 -0.08 25.78 -18.20
CA ARG A 539 0.91 24.96 -17.47
C ARG A 539 0.21 23.98 -16.53
N GLU A 540 -0.85 24.44 -15.84
CA GLU A 540 -1.62 23.59 -14.95
C GLU A 540 -2.37 22.48 -15.73
N TYR A 541 -2.88 22.79 -16.92
CA TYR A 541 -3.41 21.76 -17.81
C TYR A 541 -2.33 20.75 -18.21
N GLU A 542 -1.16 21.21 -18.67
CA GLU A 542 -0.04 20.34 -19.02
C GLU A 542 0.44 19.49 -17.85
N GLU A 543 0.42 20.03 -16.62
CA GLU A 543 0.77 19.29 -15.42
C GLU A 543 -0.18 18.11 -15.18
N THR A 544 -1.51 18.30 -15.35
CA THR A 544 -2.46 17.17 -15.22
C THR A 544 -2.23 16.11 -16.26
N VAL A 545 -1.94 16.50 -17.51
CA VAL A 545 -1.61 15.56 -18.59
C VAL A 545 -0.34 14.79 -18.25
N ASN A 546 0.72 15.49 -17.82
CA ASN A 546 2.00 14.87 -17.45
C ASN A 546 1.86 13.89 -16.29
N LYS A 547 1.05 14.23 -15.27
CA LYS A 547 0.76 13.34 -14.14
C LYS A 547 -0.02 12.09 -14.54
N ALA A 548 -0.87 12.16 -15.56
CA ALA A 548 -1.61 11.03 -16.09
C ALA A 548 -0.75 10.13 -17.00
N MET A 549 0.33 10.66 -17.59
CA MET A 549 1.13 9.95 -18.59
C MET A 549 1.74 8.65 -18.12
N GLY A 550 2.24 8.57 -16.88
CA GLY A 550 2.83 7.34 -16.35
C GLY A 550 1.85 6.15 -16.38
N PRO A 551 0.67 6.26 -15.75
CA PRO A 551 -0.39 5.26 -15.82
C PRO A 551 -0.87 4.95 -17.25
N LEU A 552 -1.07 5.97 -18.10
CA LEU A 552 -1.52 5.78 -19.48
C LEU A 552 -0.49 5.03 -20.35
N LYS A 553 0.80 5.35 -20.20
CA LYS A 553 1.88 4.62 -20.87
C LYS A 553 1.97 3.16 -20.38
N ALA A 554 1.74 2.89 -19.09
CA ALA A 554 1.74 1.53 -18.57
C ALA A 554 0.65 0.66 -19.20
N ILE A 555 -0.55 1.22 -19.49
CA ILE A 555 -1.62 0.52 -20.21
C ILE A 555 -1.15 0.15 -21.62
N ARG A 556 -0.61 1.11 -22.39
CA ARG A 556 -0.15 0.86 -23.77
C ARG A 556 1.04 -0.08 -23.82
N ALA A 557 1.96 0.02 -22.87
CA ALA A 557 3.07 -0.92 -22.74
C ALA A 557 2.58 -2.36 -22.49
N ALA A 558 1.55 -2.51 -21.65
CA ALA A 558 0.96 -3.81 -21.40
C ALA A 558 0.23 -4.37 -22.63
N GLU A 559 -0.51 -3.54 -23.36
CA GLU A 559 -1.14 -3.94 -24.63
C GLU A 559 -0.09 -4.40 -25.66
N ALA A 560 1.02 -3.68 -25.79
CA ALA A 560 2.08 -4.03 -26.71
C ALA A 560 2.84 -5.31 -26.32
N ALA A 561 3.13 -5.47 -25.01
CA ALA A 561 3.92 -6.61 -24.51
C ALA A 561 3.14 -7.91 -24.45
N PHE A 562 1.82 -7.84 -24.20
CA PHE A 562 0.95 -8.99 -23.98
C PHE A 562 -0.18 -9.12 -25.01
N ALA A 563 -0.07 -8.41 -26.15
CA ALA A 563 -0.98 -8.64 -27.28
C ALA A 563 -0.91 -10.12 -27.69
N PRO A 564 -2.04 -10.79 -27.95
CA PRO A 564 -1.99 -12.11 -28.55
C PRO A 564 -1.18 -11.99 -29.85
N ALA A 565 -0.15 -12.86 -30.01
CA ALA A 565 0.66 -12.88 -31.20
C ALA A 565 -0.27 -12.83 -32.41
N LYS A 566 -0.15 -11.79 -33.25
CA LYS A 566 -0.86 -11.76 -34.53
C LYS A 566 -0.47 -13.06 -35.23
N ALA A 567 -1.45 -13.93 -35.51
CA ALA A 567 -1.21 -15.09 -36.35
C ALA A 567 -0.56 -14.56 -37.63
N GLU A 568 0.75 -14.64 -37.73
CA GLU A 568 1.43 -14.42 -38.97
C GLU A 568 0.79 -15.41 -39.93
N HIS A 569 0.15 -14.89 -40.94
CA HIS A 569 -0.26 -15.65 -42.10
C HIS A 569 1.00 -16.34 -42.60
N CYS A 570 1.17 -17.60 -42.19
CA CYS A 570 2.13 -18.49 -42.79
C CYS A 570 1.73 -18.57 -44.27
N ALA A 571 2.28 -17.66 -45.07
CA ALA A 571 2.14 -17.75 -46.53
C ALA A 571 2.71 -19.13 -46.90
N THR A 572 1.82 -20.02 -47.27
CA THR A 572 2.12 -21.32 -47.80
C THR A 572 3.19 -21.17 -48.87
N VAL A 573 4.41 -21.55 -48.52
CA VAL A 573 5.47 -21.81 -49.51
C VAL A 573 4.92 -22.91 -50.40
N GLY A 574 4.53 -22.50 -51.59
CA GLY A 574 4.01 -23.41 -52.60
C GLY A 574 5.01 -24.53 -52.87
N ASP A 575 4.52 -25.73 -52.75
CA ASP A 575 5.15 -27.00 -53.07
C ASP A 575 5.54 -27.00 -54.59
N ARG A 576 6.74 -26.50 -54.91
CA ARG A 576 7.37 -26.71 -56.22
C ARG A 576 8.10 -28.04 -56.17
N ARG A 577 7.39 -29.12 -56.55
CA ARG A 577 8.05 -30.38 -56.92
C ARG A 577 8.86 -30.15 -58.19
N PRO A 578 10.14 -30.52 -58.24
CA PRO A 578 10.87 -30.56 -59.51
C PRO A 578 10.37 -31.73 -60.35
N ASN A 579 9.92 -31.46 -61.57
CA ASN A 579 9.71 -32.45 -62.60
C ASN A 579 11.06 -33.11 -62.94
N LEU A 580 11.19 -34.38 -62.63
CA LEU A 580 12.25 -35.24 -63.18
C LEU A 580 11.64 -35.95 -64.37
N ASP A 581 11.92 -35.45 -65.55
CA ASP A 581 11.77 -36.19 -66.83
C ASP A 581 12.90 -37.22 -66.92
N TYR A 582 12.53 -38.49 -66.96
CA TYR A 582 13.36 -39.56 -67.49
C TYR A 582 12.93 -39.85 -68.92
N GLY A 583 13.81 -39.48 -69.92
CA GLY A 583 13.82 -40.03 -71.26
C GLY A 583 14.83 -41.13 -71.33
#